data_a5cbfe19a22ef1cd056932edc6274b70
#
_entry.id   a5cbfe19a22ef1cd056932edc6274b70
#
_cell.length_a   1.000
_cell.length_b   1.000
_cell.length_c   1.000
_cell.angle_alpha   90.00
_cell.angle_beta   90.00
_cell.angle_gamma   90.00
#
_symmetry.space_group_name_H-M   'P 1'
#
loop_
_entity.id
_entity.type
_entity.pdbx_description
1 polymer ?
#
loop_
_entity_poly.entity_id
_entity_poly.type
_entity_poly.pdbx_seq_one_letter_code
_entity_poly.pdbx_strand_id
1 'polypeptide(L)'
;TIAITMDSDGTHEPKYIPSLIKNLKNHSIVITNRFTSGNSLKDWPLHRRILTTIRYGLINLMLNISYDTSGAYRCYDLKKVKKKDILLAKDNGYSFFWESTYILHKKNYKINDIPVNLPSRKLGSSKMRMTDIVGAFTYLIIYSIKRFFWFNQNLLI
;
A
#
# COMPACT_ATOMS: atom_id res chain seq x y z
N THR A 1 -6.08 5.75 20.26
CA THR A 1 -5.11 6.59 19.54
C THR A 1 -5.07 6.17 18.10
N ILE A 2 -5.16 7.13 17.16
CA ILE A 2 -5.19 6.92 15.72
C ILE A 2 -3.92 7.56 15.13
N ALA A 3 -3.31 6.90 14.17
CA ALA A 3 -2.24 7.47 13.35
C ALA A 3 -2.68 7.53 11.89
N ILE A 4 -2.38 8.64 11.21
CA ILE A 4 -2.60 8.82 9.79
C ILE A 4 -1.26 9.11 9.13
N THR A 5 -0.96 8.37 8.07
CA THR A 5 0.20 8.63 7.21
C THR A 5 -0.28 9.23 5.89
N MET A 6 0.45 10.21 5.39
CA MET A 6 0.15 10.86 4.12
C MET A 6 1.39 11.53 3.54
N ASP A 7 1.44 11.68 2.21
CA ASP A 7 2.49 12.47 1.56
C ASP A 7 2.24 13.97 1.75
N SER A 8 3.32 14.74 1.84
CA SER A 8 3.26 16.20 2.05
C SER A 8 3.24 17.01 0.73
N ASP A 9 3.07 16.35 -0.41
CA ASP A 9 3.15 16.96 -1.75
C ASP A 9 1.81 17.52 -2.28
N GLY A 10 0.78 17.55 -1.42
CA GLY A 10 -0.55 18.06 -1.73
C GLY A 10 -1.44 17.10 -2.54
N THR A 11 -0.97 15.89 -2.87
CA THR A 11 -1.79 14.89 -3.59
C THR A 11 -2.77 14.17 -2.68
N HIS A 12 -2.46 14.05 -1.41
CA HIS A 12 -3.32 13.43 -0.40
C HIS A 12 -4.23 14.49 0.25
N GLU A 13 -5.43 14.63 -0.27
CA GLU A 13 -6.36 15.66 0.20
C GLU A 13 -6.92 15.33 1.60
N PRO A 14 -6.83 16.28 2.56
CA PRO A 14 -7.35 16.10 3.93
C PRO A 14 -8.85 15.78 4.01
N LYS A 15 -9.63 16.10 2.99
CA LYS A 15 -11.08 15.80 2.94
C LYS A 15 -11.42 14.32 3.13
N TYR A 16 -10.49 13.40 2.88
CA TYR A 16 -10.70 11.96 3.07
C TYR A 16 -10.48 11.51 4.53
N ILE A 17 -9.85 12.33 5.38
CA ILE A 17 -9.55 11.98 6.80
C ILE A 17 -10.81 11.57 7.57
N PRO A 18 -11.94 12.29 7.52
CA PRO A 18 -13.15 11.88 8.22
C PRO A 18 -13.66 10.49 7.78
N SER A 19 -13.56 10.18 6.48
CA SER A 19 -13.95 8.88 5.94
C SER A 19 -13.02 7.76 6.41
N LEU A 20 -11.70 8.00 6.43
CA LEU A 20 -10.72 7.06 6.96
C LEU A 20 -11.02 6.72 8.43
N ILE A 21 -11.26 7.73 9.26
CA ILE A 21 -11.55 7.56 10.70
C ILE A 21 -12.89 6.83 10.89
N LYS A 22 -13.93 7.18 10.12
CA LYS A 22 -15.23 6.52 10.19
C LYS A 22 -15.11 5.02 9.91
N ASN A 23 -14.37 4.65 8.86
CA ASN A 23 -14.19 3.25 8.47
C ASN A 23 -13.26 2.48 9.43
N LEU A 24 -12.43 3.16 10.22
CA LEU A 24 -11.54 2.53 11.18
C LEU A 24 -12.28 1.88 12.37
N LYS A 25 -13.53 2.26 12.65
CA LYS A 25 -14.31 1.72 13.81
C LYS A 25 -14.29 0.20 13.85
N ASN A 26 -14.54 -0.45 12.71
CA ASN A 26 -14.64 -1.91 12.59
C ASN A 26 -13.36 -2.58 12.05
N HIS A 27 -12.33 -1.79 11.73
CA HIS A 27 -11.10 -2.25 11.12
C HIS A 27 -9.88 -1.87 11.96
N SER A 28 -8.77 -2.49 11.69
CA SER A 28 -7.49 -2.16 12.33
C SER A 28 -6.72 -1.12 11.51
N ILE A 29 -6.93 -1.18 10.19
CA ILE A 29 -6.27 -0.29 9.22
C ILE A 29 -7.29 0.04 8.13
N VAL A 30 -7.28 1.31 7.71
CA VAL A 30 -7.99 1.75 6.50
C VAL A 30 -6.97 2.39 5.57
N ILE A 31 -6.93 1.92 4.34
CA ILE A 31 -6.03 2.44 3.29
C ILE A 31 -6.86 3.13 2.21
N THR A 32 -6.24 4.02 1.46
CA THR A 32 -6.90 4.62 0.29
C THR A 32 -6.63 3.78 -0.95
N ASN A 33 -7.64 3.62 -1.80
CA ASN A 33 -7.54 2.85 -3.04
C ASN A 33 -7.81 3.76 -4.24
N ARG A 34 -6.82 3.86 -5.14
CA ARG A 34 -6.87 4.66 -6.37
C ARG A 34 -7.55 3.94 -7.53
N PHE A 35 -7.71 2.63 -7.43
CA PHE A 35 -8.15 1.79 -8.55
C PHE A 35 -9.63 1.44 -8.49
N THR A 36 -10.28 1.64 -7.35
CA THR A 36 -11.73 1.43 -7.17
C THR A 36 -12.56 2.62 -7.65
N SER A 37 -11.98 3.81 -7.77
CA SER A 37 -12.62 4.98 -8.38
C SER A 37 -12.13 5.12 -9.82
N GLY A 38 -12.99 4.93 -10.80
CA GLY A 38 -12.63 4.92 -12.23
C GLY A 38 -11.94 6.19 -12.77
N ASN A 39 -11.98 7.29 -12.01
CA ASN A 39 -11.42 8.59 -12.38
C ASN A 39 -10.17 8.99 -11.59
N SER A 40 -9.70 8.16 -10.66
CA SER A 40 -8.65 8.55 -9.73
C SER A 40 -7.30 8.91 -10.38
N LEU A 41 -6.99 8.29 -11.51
CA LEU A 41 -5.71 8.52 -12.22
C LEU A 41 -5.89 9.30 -13.54
N LYS A 42 -7.05 9.93 -13.74
CA LYS A 42 -7.40 10.57 -15.02
C LYS A 42 -6.39 11.64 -15.44
N ASP A 43 -5.93 12.43 -14.48
CA ASP A 43 -5.03 13.57 -14.74
C ASP A 43 -3.53 13.19 -14.73
N TRP A 44 -3.24 11.89 -14.59
CA TRP A 44 -1.85 11.42 -14.60
C TRP A 44 -1.33 11.21 -16.02
N PRO A 45 -0.03 11.49 -16.29
CA PRO A 45 0.59 11.12 -17.54
C PRO A 45 0.41 9.63 -17.85
N LEU A 46 0.14 9.29 -19.10
CA LEU A 46 -0.22 7.94 -19.54
C LEU A 46 0.81 6.88 -19.09
N HIS A 47 2.10 7.15 -19.32
CA HIS A 47 3.17 6.23 -18.91
C HIS A 47 3.18 5.95 -17.40
N ARG A 48 2.95 6.98 -16.58
CA ARG A 48 2.87 6.84 -15.12
C ARG A 48 1.64 6.05 -14.70
N ARG A 49 0.51 6.28 -15.37
CA ARG A 49 -0.73 5.54 -15.14
C ARG A 49 -0.55 4.05 -15.45
N ILE A 50 0.06 3.72 -16.61
CA ILE A 50 0.35 2.34 -17.01
C ILE A 50 1.26 1.65 -15.98
N LEU A 51 2.41 2.24 -15.65
CA LEU A 51 3.36 1.68 -14.68
C LEU A 51 2.72 1.45 -13.31
N THR A 52 1.91 2.39 -12.84
CA THR A 52 1.22 2.28 -11.55
C THR A 52 0.18 1.16 -11.57
N THR A 53 -0.56 1.00 -12.66
CA THR A 53 -1.56 -0.06 -12.82
C THR A 53 -0.90 -1.44 -12.91
N ILE A 54 0.20 -1.56 -13.66
CA ILE A 54 0.99 -2.80 -13.74
C ILE A 54 1.51 -3.17 -12.35
N ARG A 55 2.11 -2.22 -11.62
CA ARG A 55 2.60 -2.46 -10.26
C ARG A 55 1.50 -2.94 -9.33
N TYR A 56 0.33 -2.30 -9.36
CA TYR A 56 -0.82 -2.71 -8.58
C TYR A 56 -1.25 -4.15 -8.89
N GLY A 57 -1.41 -4.48 -10.19
CA GLY A 57 -1.78 -5.81 -10.63
C GLY A 57 -0.77 -6.88 -10.21
N LEU A 58 0.54 -6.60 -10.38
CA LEU A 58 1.61 -7.53 -9.99
C LEU A 58 1.64 -7.78 -8.48
N ILE A 59 1.54 -6.75 -7.65
CA ILE A 59 1.52 -6.91 -6.20
C ILE A 59 0.31 -7.75 -5.79
N ASN A 60 -0.87 -7.45 -6.33
CA ASN A 60 -2.10 -8.16 -5.98
C ASN A 60 -2.03 -9.63 -6.41
N LEU A 61 -1.54 -9.90 -7.63
CA LEU A 61 -1.37 -11.26 -8.14
C LEU A 61 -0.33 -12.04 -7.33
N MET A 62 0.86 -11.47 -7.13
CA MET A 62 1.97 -12.17 -6.49
C MET A 62 1.75 -12.38 -5.00
N LEU A 63 1.05 -11.49 -4.32
CA LEU A 63 0.78 -11.58 -2.88
C LEU A 63 -0.62 -12.11 -2.55
N ASN A 64 -1.48 -12.28 -3.54
CA ASN A 64 -2.88 -12.68 -3.39
C ASN A 64 -3.63 -11.78 -2.40
N ILE A 65 -3.63 -10.48 -2.69
CA ILE A 65 -4.33 -9.43 -1.93
C ILE A 65 -5.06 -8.51 -2.91
N SER A 66 -6.12 -7.82 -2.47
CA SER A 66 -6.96 -6.97 -3.32
C SER A 66 -6.92 -5.49 -2.95
N TYR A 67 -5.96 -5.07 -2.14
CA TYR A 67 -5.84 -3.67 -1.66
C TYR A 67 -4.86 -2.86 -2.51
N ASP A 68 -5.04 -1.53 -2.55
CA ASP A 68 -4.00 -0.62 -3.05
C ASP A 68 -2.91 -0.44 -2.00
N THR A 69 -2.01 -1.42 -1.92
CA THR A 69 -0.99 -1.47 -0.89
C THR A 69 0.20 -0.54 -1.14
N SER A 70 0.25 0.14 -2.28
CA SER A 70 1.40 0.96 -2.66
C SER A 70 1.29 2.43 -2.23
N GLY A 71 0.11 2.84 -1.73
CA GLY A 71 -0.12 4.21 -1.28
C GLY A 71 0.30 4.44 0.18
N ALA A 72 0.76 5.66 0.47
CA ALA A 72 1.13 6.10 1.81
C ALA A 72 -0.06 6.62 2.63
N TYR A 73 -1.21 6.91 1.98
CA TYR A 73 -2.36 7.50 2.66
C TYR A 73 -3.17 6.43 3.39
N ARG A 74 -2.96 6.33 4.70
CA ARG A 74 -3.48 5.26 5.55
C ARG A 74 -3.87 5.77 6.92
N CYS A 75 -4.80 5.06 7.56
CA CYS A 75 -5.24 5.31 8.92
C CYS A 75 -5.11 4.02 9.74
N TYR A 76 -4.47 4.11 10.89
CA TYR A 76 -4.19 2.98 11.79
C TYR A 76 -4.86 3.18 13.14
N ASP A 77 -5.52 2.15 13.66
CA ASP A 77 -5.91 2.09 15.06
C ASP A 77 -4.75 1.51 15.88
N LEU A 78 -4.02 2.38 16.60
CA LEU A 78 -2.84 1.99 17.38
C LEU A 78 -3.17 1.16 18.64
N LYS A 79 -4.47 1.01 18.98
CA LYS A 79 -4.90 0.05 20.02
C LYS A 79 -5.00 -1.36 19.47
N LYS A 80 -5.31 -1.52 18.16
CA LYS A 80 -5.47 -2.81 17.50
C LYS A 80 -4.17 -3.26 16.82
N VAL A 81 -3.45 -2.34 16.17
CA VAL A 81 -2.24 -2.66 15.40
C VAL A 81 -1.01 -2.57 16.31
N LYS A 82 -0.31 -3.69 16.45
CA LYS A 82 0.91 -3.75 17.25
C LYS A 82 2.09 -3.20 16.46
N LYS A 83 2.83 -2.25 17.06
CA LYS A 83 4.04 -1.66 16.46
C LYS A 83 5.04 -2.72 15.97
N LYS A 84 5.26 -3.76 16.76
CA LYS A 84 6.17 -4.85 16.40
C LYS A 84 5.80 -5.54 15.08
N ASP A 85 4.52 -5.59 14.72
CA ASP A 85 4.07 -6.26 13.50
C ASP A 85 4.30 -5.40 12.25
N ILE A 86 4.19 -4.07 12.38
CA ILE A 86 4.58 -3.13 11.32
C ILE A 86 6.10 -3.18 11.08
N LEU A 87 6.89 -3.26 12.15
CA LEU A 87 8.35 -3.31 12.11
C LEU A 87 8.93 -4.64 11.57
N LEU A 88 8.10 -5.61 11.24
CA LEU A 88 8.53 -6.82 10.51
C LEU A 88 8.81 -6.53 9.03
N ALA A 89 8.28 -5.45 8.47
CA ALA A 89 8.66 -4.99 7.14
C ALA A 89 10.14 -4.60 7.13
N LYS A 90 10.87 -5.13 6.16
CA LYS A 90 12.33 -5.00 6.07
C LYS A 90 12.77 -3.87 5.14
N ASP A 91 11.94 -3.55 4.14
CA ASP A 91 12.23 -2.45 3.23
C ASP A 91 11.95 -1.10 3.93
N ASN A 92 12.91 -0.18 3.82
CA ASN A 92 12.76 1.19 4.32
C ASN A 92 12.40 2.19 3.19
N GLY A 93 12.19 1.68 1.99
CA GLY A 93 11.90 2.46 0.80
C GLY A 93 10.45 2.32 0.32
N TYR A 94 10.30 2.29 -1.00
CA TYR A 94 8.99 2.24 -1.64
C TYR A 94 8.23 0.93 -1.44
N SER A 95 8.92 -0.15 -1.09
CA SER A 95 8.29 -1.46 -0.85
C SER A 95 7.71 -1.60 0.55
N PHE A 96 8.13 -0.75 1.51
CA PHE A 96 7.62 -0.77 2.88
C PHE A 96 6.09 -0.80 2.95
N PHE A 97 5.42 -0.03 2.10
CA PHE A 97 3.97 0.10 2.16
C PHE A 97 3.24 -1.19 1.77
N TRP A 98 3.62 -1.85 0.70
CA TRP A 98 3.00 -3.12 0.34
C TRP A 98 3.43 -4.25 1.27
N GLU A 99 4.70 -4.28 1.68
CA GLU A 99 5.23 -5.31 2.56
C GLU A 99 4.54 -5.28 3.95
N SER A 100 4.49 -4.10 4.59
CA SER A 100 3.82 -3.94 5.88
C SER A 100 2.33 -4.30 5.81
N THR A 101 1.62 -3.90 4.74
CA THR A 101 0.21 -4.26 4.56
C THR A 101 0.04 -5.77 4.40
N TYR A 102 0.90 -6.40 3.60
CA TYR A 102 0.85 -7.84 3.41
C TYR A 102 1.10 -8.60 4.72
N ILE A 103 2.10 -8.20 5.50
CA ILE A 103 2.38 -8.79 6.82
C ILE A 103 1.17 -8.67 7.75
N LEU A 104 0.55 -7.49 7.81
CA LEU A 104 -0.62 -7.25 8.64
C LEU A 104 -1.83 -8.06 8.15
N HIS A 105 -2.02 -8.19 6.83
CA HIS A 105 -3.03 -9.06 6.23
C HIS A 105 -2.83 -10.53 6.65
N LYS A 106 -1.59 -11.04 6.56
CA LYS A 106 -1.25 -12.41 6.98
C LYS A 106 -1.41 -12.66 8.48
N LYS A 107 -1.31 -11.62 9.29
CA LYS A 107 -1.59 -11.68 10.73
C LYS A 107 -3.08 -11.46 11.06
N ASN A 108 -3.97 -11.54 10.07
CA ASN A 108 -5.42 -11.43 10.21
C ASN A 108 -5.90 -10.09 10.79
N TYR A 109 -5.13 -9.00 10.60
CA TYR A 109 -5.64 -7.68 10.89
C TYR A 109 -6.77 -7.33 9.92
N LYS A 110 -7.86 -6.76 10.45
CA LYS A 110 -8.98 -6.30 9.63
C LYS A 110 -8.58 -5.04 8.86
N ILE A 111 -8.37 -5.20 7.56
CA ILE A 111 -8.00 -4.13 6.63
C ILE A 111 -9.22 -3.78 5.79
N ASN A 112 -9.46 -2.49 5.60
CA ASN A 112 -10.44 -1.97 4.66
C ASN A 112 -9.77 -0.96 3.74
N ASP A 113 -10.35 -0.73 2.56
CA ASP A 113 -9.94 0.34 1.68
C ASP A 113 -11.13 1.25 1.32
N ILE A 114 -10.81 2.50 1.02
CA ILE A 114 -11.79 3.48 0.56
C ILE A 114 -11.35 4.10 -0.76
N PRO A 115 -12.28 4.32 -1.70
CA PRO A 115 -11.96 4.97 -2.96
C PRO A 115 -11.52 6.42 -2.74
N VAL A 116 -10.46 6.82 -3.45
CA VAL A 116 -9.99 8.21 -3.44
C VAL A 116 -9.60 8.65 -4.84
N ASN A 117 -9.76 9.93 -5.11
CA ASN A 117 -9.17 10.57 -6.27
C ASN A 117 -7.83 11.17 -5.85
N LEU A 118 -6.77 10.80 -6.58
CA LEU A 118 -5.44 11.37 -6.39
C LEU A 118 -5.11 12.27 -7.59
N PRO A 119 -5.20 13.58 -7.42
CA PRO A 119 -4.82 14.51 -8.48
C PRO A 119 -3.33 14.36 -8.82
N SER A 120 -2.94 14.78 -10.01
CA SER A 120 -1.52 14.92 -10.34
C SER A 120 -0.88 15.98 -9.45
N ARG A 121 0.41 15.83 -9.17
CA ARG A 121 1.16 16.84 -8.40
C ARG A 121 1.11 18.19 -9.12
N LYS A 122 0.79 19.23 -8.37
CA LYS A 122 0.81 20.60 -8.87
C LYS A 122 2.21 21.21 -8.79
N LEU A 123 3.04 20.75 -7.85
CA LEU A 123 4.37 21.27 -7.59
C LEU A 123 5.38 20.12 -7.46
N GLY A 124 6.59 20.34 -7.96
CA GLY A 124 7.70 19.41 -7.88
C GLY A 124 7.64 18.27 -8.88
N SER A 125 8.73 17.48 -8.93
CA SER A 125 8.88 16.30 -9.77
C SER A 125 8.93 15.03 -8.93
N SER A 126 8.75 13.89 -9.58
CA SER A 126 8.92 12.59 -8.90
C SER A 126 10.38 12.39 -8.53
N LYS A 127 10.66 12.10 -7.26
CA LYS A 127 12.01 11.75 -6.80
C LYS A 127 12.36 10.28 -7.06
N MET A 128 11.39 9.47 -7.52
CA MET A 128 11.59 8.05 -7.81
C MET A 128 12.48 7.89 -9.05
N ARG A 129 13.60 7.24 -8.89
CA ARG A 129 14.56 6.91 -9.96
C ARG A 129 14.22 5.57 -10.60
N MET A 130 14.72 5.31 -11.81
CA MET A 130 14.58 3.99 -12.45
C MET A 130 15.18 2.87 -11.61
N THR A 131 16.27 3.13 -10.91
CA THR A 131 16.89 2.19 -9.96
C THR A 131 15.96 1.80 -8.83
N ASP A 132 15.13 2.73 -8.32
CA ASP A 132 14.16 2.46 -7.27
C ASP A 132 13.03 1.56 -7.78
N ILE A 133 12.60 1.76 -9.03
CA ILE A 133 11.57 0.94 -9.68
C ILE A 133 12.07 -0.50 -9.85
N VAL A 134 13.28 -0.66 -10.43
CA VAL A 134 13.89 -1.97 -10.62
C VAL A 134 14.14 -2.66 -9.28
N GLY A 135 14.68 -1.94 -8.30
CA GLY A 135 14.93 -2.47 -6.96
C GLY A 135 13.63 -2.94 -6.27
N ALA A 136 12.57 -2.14 -6.31
CA ALA A 136 11.28 -2.51 -5.73
C ALA A 136 10.64 -3.72 -6.43
N PHE A 137 10.81 -3.84 -7.75
CA PHE A 137 10.31 -4.98 -8.52
C PHE A 137 11.10 -6.25 -8.19
N THR A 138 12.43 -6.18 -8.18
CA THR A 138 13.31 -7.29 -7.79
C THR A 138 13.00 -7.75 -6.37
N TYR A 139 12.80 -6.81 -5.45
CA TYR A 139 12.43 -7.14 -4.08
C TYR A 139 11.08 -7.87 -4.00
N LEU A 140 10.08 -7.44 -4.76
CA LEU A 140 8.78 -8.12 -4.82
C LEU A 140 8.92 -9.56 -5.32
N ILE A 141 9.71 -9.80 -6.37
CA ILE A 141 9.95 -11.15 -6.90
C ILE A 141 10.62 -12.02 -5.84
N ILE A 142 11.73 -11.56 -5.27
CA ILE A 142 12.49 -12.32 -4.26
C ILE A 142 11.61 -12.62 -3.04
N TYR A 143 10.84 -11.64 -2.58
CA TYR A 143 9.91 -11.79 -1.46
C TYR A 143 8.84 -12.85 -1.76
N SER A 144 8.26 -12.83 -2.94
CA SER A 144 7.22 -13.78 -3.36
C SER A 144 7.75 -15.21 -3.49
N ILE A 145 8.97 -15.37 -4.02
CA ILE A 145 9.65 -16.68 -4.10
C ILE A 145 9.93 -17.22 -2.70
N LYS A 146 10.56 -16.42 -1.83
CA LYS A 146 10.84 -16.84 -0.44
C LYS A 146 9.58 -17.23 0.31
N ARG A 147 8.48 -16.48 0.11
CA ARG A 147 7.19 -16.82 0.69
C ARG A 147 6.67 -18.17 0.22
N PHE A 148 6.78 -18.47 -1.08
CA PHE A 148 6.32 -19.73 -1.66
C PHE A 148 7.05 -20.93 -1.03
N PHE A 149 8.36 -20.83 -0.91
CA PHE A 149 9.17 -21.89 -0.27
C PHE A 149 8.89 -22.00 1.23
N TRP A 150 8.76 -20.90 1.95
CA TRP A 150 8.46 -20.91 3.39
C TRP A 150 7.08 -21.50 3.68
N PHE A 151 6.09 -21.20 2.85
CA PHE A 151 4.74 -21.76 2.98
C PHE A 151 4.74 -23.28 2.73
N ASN A 152 5.48 -23.76 1.75
CA ASN A 152 5.58 -25.19 1.45
C ASN A 152 6.30 -25.97 2.56
N GLN A 153 7.28 -25.38 3.22
CA GLN A 153 7.96 -26.02 4.37
C GLN A 153 7.06 -26.17 5.60
N ASN A 154 6.12 -25.25 5.82
CA ASN A 154 5.19 -25.28 6.96
C ASN A 154 3.88 -26.06 6.67
N LEU A 155 3.67 -26.54 5.46
CA LEU A 155 2.59 -27.46 5.10
C LEU A 155 2.98 -28.93 5.30
N LEU A 156 4.25 -29.21 5.55
CA LEU A 156 4.80 -30.56 5.75
C LEU A 156 5.05 -30.90 7.23
N ILE A 157 4.60 -30.03 8.16
CA ILE A 157 4.56 -30.26 9.61
C ILE A 157 3.09 -30.19 10.07
#